data_64bee05e581401ba3ccb2f0c260fadc3
#
_entry.id   64bee05e581401ba3ccb2f0c260fadc3
#
_cell.length_a   1.000
_cell.length_b   1.000
_cell.length_c   1.000
_cell.angle_alpha   90.00
_cell.angle_beta   90.00
_cell.angle_gamma   90.00
#
_symmetry.space_group_name_H-M   'P 1'
#
loop_
_entity.id
_entity.type
_entity.pdbx_description
1 polymer ?
#
loop_
_entity_poly.entity_id
_entity_poly.type
_entity_poly.pdbx_seq_one_letter_code
_entity_poly.pdbx_strand_id
1 'polypeptide(L)'
;MWGLLRRRSPSGFSPSSTAEEVTAAVDGSGLVAVVTGASSGIGAETCRVLAMRGLHVVMGVRNSSAGARVRDEIVRQLPAAKIEMLDLDLSLMSSVRRFAENFNALNLPLNILV
;
A
#
# COMPACT_ATOMS: atom_id res chain seq x y z
N MET A 1 -15.43 -6.23 12.33
CA MET A 1 -14.91 -4.93 11.87
C MET A 1 -15.52 -4.47 10.56
N TRP A 2 -15.51 -5.31 9.54
CA TRP A 2 -16.09 -4.93 8.26
C TRP A 2 -17.58 -4.66 8.33
N GLY A 3 -18.32 -5.42 9.14
CA GLY A 3 -19.74 -5.17 9.35
C GLY A 3 -20.01 -3.82 9.96
N LEU A 4 -19.17 -3.39 10.89
CA LEU A 4 -19.28 -2.07 11.50
C LEU A 4 -19.03 -0.97 10.47
N LEU A 5 -18.02 -1.14 9.62
CA LEU A 5 -17.73 -0.18 8.56
C LEU A 5 -18.91 -0.02 7.62
N ARG A 6 -19.56 -1.12 7.24
CA ARG A 6 -20.73 -1.05 6.37
C ARG A 6 -21.85 -0.24 6.99
N ARG A 7 -22.09 -0.43 8.28
CA ARG A 7 -23.13 0.32 8.98
C ARG A 7 -22.82 1.80 9.06
N ARG A 8 -21.52 2.12 9.13
CA ARG A 8 -21.09 3.50 9.23
C ARG A 8 -21.02 4.21 7.91
N SER A 9 -21.10 3.50 6.82
CA SER A 9 -20.88 4.10 5.51
C SER A 9 -22.15 4.21 4.68
N PRO A 10 -23.15 4.96 5.15
CA PRO A 10 -24.19 5.40 4.25
C PRO A 10 -23.58 6.34 3.22
N SER A 11 -24.37 6.84 2.33
CA SER A 11 -23.91 7.74 1.30
C SER A 11 -23.00 8.83 1.90
N GLY A 12 -21.92 9.13 1.25
CA GLY A 12 -21.00 10.18 1.67
C GLY A 12 -19.65 9.70 2.15
N PHE A 13 -19.52 8.44 2.58
CA PHE A 13 -18.22 7.89 2.92
C PHE A 13 -17.55 7.29 1.70
N SER A 14 -16.30 7.67 1.46
CA SER A 14 -15.46 7.00 0.50
C SER A 14 -14.69 5.86 1.17
N PRO A 15 -14.21 4.87 0.41
CA PRO A 15 -13.33 3.85 0.98
C PRO A 15 -12.11 4.41 1.69
N SER A 16 -11.54 5.51 1.17
CA SER A 16 -10.38 6.12 1.79
C SER A 16 -10.70 6.73 3.14
N SER A 17 -11.82 7.44 3.26
CA SER A 17 -12.26 8.02 4.55
C SER A 17 -12.48 6.92 5.58
N THR A 18 -13.09 5.80 5.17
CA THR A 18 -13.33 4.68 6.05
C THR A 18 -12.03 4.04 6.51
N ALA A 19 -11.09 3.86 5.59
CA ALA A 19 -9.79 3.28 5.93
C ALA A 19 -9.02 4.17 6.92
N GLU A 20 -9.08 5.47 6.73
CA GLU A 20 -8.44 6.42 7.64
C GLU A 20 -9.05 6.33 9.04
N GLU A 21 -10.37 6.26 9.14
CA GLU A 21 -11.06 6.13 10.42
C GLU A 21 -10.65 4.84 11.14
N VAL A 22 -10.66 3.73 10.43
CA VAL A 22 -10.34 2.42 11.00
C VAL A 22 -8.91 2.39 11.52
N THR A 23 -7.98 3.02 10.80
CA THR A 23 -6.56 2.98 11.15
C THR A 23 -6.11 4.15 12.01
N ALA A 24 -7.02 5.04 12.40
CA ALA A 24 -6.64 6.28 13.08
C ALA A 24 -5.84 6.06 14.37
N ALA A 25 -6.08 4.96 15.07
CA ALA A 25 -5.37 4.65 16.30
C ALA A 25 -4.15 3.74 16.08
N VAL A 26 -3.85 3.40 14.84
CA VAL A 26 -2.75 2.49 14.53
C VAL A 26 -1.46 3.27 14.35
N ASP A 27 -0.42 2.87 15.06
CA ASP A 27 0.94 3.32 14.81
C ASP A 27 1.66 2.23 14.04
N GLY A 28 1.91 2.50 12.75
CA GLY A 28 2.58 1.56 11.85
C GLY A 28 4.10 1.65 11.86
N SER A 29 4.69 2.46 12.73
CA SER A 29 6.13 2.63 12.79
C SER A 29 6.83 1.28 13.01
N GLY A 30 7.81 0.98 12.16
CA GLY A 30 8.54 -0.27 12.22
C GLY A 30 7.87 -1.44 11.51
N LEU A 31 6.66 -1.25 11.00
CA LEU A 31 5.98 -2.29 10.22
C LEU A 31 6.21 -2.09 8.72
N VAL A 32 6.20 -3.19 7.99
CA VAL A 32 6.37 -3.18 6.53
C VAL A 32 5.16 -3.84 5.89
N ALA A 33 4.58 -3.17 4.92
CA ALA A 33 3.46 -3.70 4.14
C ALA A 33 3.85 -3.83 2.68
N VAL A 34 3.50 -4.96 2.07
CA VAL A 34 3.57 -5.16 0.62
C VAL A 34 2.16 -5.05 0.06
N VAL A 35 1.97 -4.15 -0.88
CA VAL A 35 0.67 -3.94 -1.53
C VAL A 35 0.79 -4.31 -3.00
N THR A 36 0.04 -5.33 -3.43
CA THR A 36 -0.03 -5.72 -4.84
C THR A 36 -1.11 -4.91 -5.55
N GLY A 37 -0.96 -4.71 -6.85
CA GLY A 37 -1.89 -3.88 -7.61
C GLY A 37 -1.89 -2.44 -7.14
N ALA A 38 -0.76 -1.94 -6.68
CA ALA A 38 -0.67 -0.65 -5.98
C ALA A 38 -0.91 0.56 -6.88
N SER A 39 -0.85 0.40 -8.20
CA SER A 39 -1.12 1.49 -9.13
C SER A 39 -2.61 1.66 -9.45
N SER A 40 -3.48 0.75 -9.01
CA SER A 40 -4.92 0.85 -9.21
C SER A 40 -5.57 1.66 -8.09
N GLY A 41 -6.83 2.07 -8.28
CA GLY A 41 -7.52 2.97 -7.37
C GLY A 41 -7.49 2.52 -5.90
N ILE A 42 -7.99 1.30 -5.62
CA ILE A 42 -8.03 0.78 -4.24
C ILE A 42 -6.62 0.52 -3.72
N GLY A 43 -5.75 -0.07 -4.54
CA GLY A 43 -4.37 -0.34 -4.14
C GLY A 43 -3.59 0.94 -3.83
N ALA A 44 -3.76 1.96 -4.67
CA ALA A 44 -3.11 3.25 -4.46
C ALA A 44 -3.58 3.89 -3.15
N GLU A 45 -4.87 3.85 -2.88
CA GLU A 45 -5.42 4.41 -1.65
C GLU A 45 -4.97 3.64 -0.42
N THR A 46 -4.89 2.31 -0.53
CA THR A 46 -4.34 1.48 0.55
C THR A 46 -2.91 1.89 0.86
N CYS A 47 -2.07 2.10 -0.16
CA CYS A 47 -0.70 2.55 0.04
C CYS A 47 -0.65 3.89 0.76
N ARG A 48 -1.49 4.83 0.36
CA ARG A 48 -1.55 6.16 0.98
C ARG A 48 -1.89 6.06 2.47
N VAL A 49 -2.92 5.29 2.80
CA VAL A 49 -3.35 5.16 4.19
C VAL A 49 -2.29 4.48 5.04
N LEU A 50 -1.69 3.41 4.55
CA LEU A 50 -0.63 2.72 5.29
C LEU A 50 0.58 3.62 5.50
N ALA A 51 0.98 4.37 4.47
CA ALA A 51 2.08 5.32 4.58
C ALA A 51 1.75 6.42 5.60
N MET A 52 0.51 6.87 5.61
CA MET A 52 0.06 7.88 6.57
C MET A 52 0.17 7.37 8.02
N ARG A 53 -0.02 6.07 8.23
CA ARG A 53 0.13 5.45 9.55
C ARG A 53 1.57 5.08 9.89
N GLY A 54 2.53 5.44 9.07
CA GLY A 54 3.94 5.27 9.37
C GLY A 54 4.55 3.96 8.88
N LEU A 55 3.80 3.13 8.17
CA LEU A 55 4.36 1.89 7.64
C LEU A 55 5.35 2.18 6.51
N HIS A 56 6.34 1.30 6.40
CA HIS A 56 7.17 1.25 5.20
C HIS A 56 6.40 0.46 4.15
N VAL A 57 6.02 1.08 3.06
CA VAL A 57 5.18 0.46 2.03
C VAL A 57 6.03 0.03 0.85
N VAL A 58 5.90 -1.23 0.45
CA VAL A 58 6.52 -1.75 -0.76
C VAL A 58 5.40 -2.01 -1.78
N MET A 59 5.42 -1.23 -2.86
CA MET A 59 4.42 -1.30 -3.91
C MET A 59 4.83 -2.34 -4.94
N GLY A 60 4.00 -3.35 -5.15
CA GLY A 60 4.15 -4.27 -6.26
C GLY A 60 3.34 -3.77 -7.43
N VAL A 61 3.98 -3.38 -8.52
CA VAL A 61 3.31 -2.75 -9.66
C VAL A 61 3.67 -3.43 -10.96
N ARG A 62 2.68 -3.60 -11.81
CA ARG A 62 2.87 -4.13 -13.15
C ARG A 62 3.33 -3.04 -14.11
N ASN A 63 2.81 -1.83 -13.97
CA ASN A 63 3.16 -0.67 -14.77
C ASN A 63 3.96 0.31 -13.93
N SER A 64 5.27 0.37 -14.17
CA SER A 64 6.16 1.19 -13.36
C SER A 64 5.87 2.68 -13.49
N SER A 65 5.41 3.15 -14.66
CA SER A 65 5.07 4.57 -14.85
C SER A 65 3.86 4.96 -14.01
N ALA A 66 2.82 4.12 -14.00
CA ALA A 66 1.64 4.37 -13.19
C ALA A 66 1.97 4.27 -11.70
N GLY A 67 2.79 3.29 -11.32
CA GLY A 67 3.24 3.13 -9.94
C GLY A 67 4.04 4.31 -9.45
N ALA A 68 4.93 4.83 -10.29
CA ALA A 68 5.73 6.00 -9.92
C ALA A 68 4.87 7.23 -9.70
N ARG A 69 3.82 7.41 -10.49
CA ARG A 69 2.89 8.53 -10.28
C ARG A 69 2.16 8.43 -8.94
N VAL A 70 1.73 7.22 -8.58
CA VAL A 70 1.08 6.99 -7.30
C VAL A 70 2.06 7.28 -6.16
N ARG A 71 3.28 6.75 -6.24
CA ARG A 71 4.31 6.97 -5.22
C ARG A 71 4.60 8.46 -5.07
N ASP A 72 4.80 9.16 -6.17
CA ASP A 72 5.14 10.57 -6.14
C ASP A 72 4.01 11.41 -5.54
N GLU A 73 2.77 11.06 -5.84
CA GLU A 73 1.61 11.73 -5.27
C GLU A 73 1.56 11.54 -3.75
N ILE A 74 1.81 10.32 -3.28
CA ILE A 74 1.81 10.03 -1.84
C ILE A 74 2.94 10.79 -1.15
N VAL A 75 4.13 10.76 -1.71
CA VAL A 75 5.29 11.45 -1.13
C VAL A 75 5.08 12.95 -1.09
N ARG A 76 4.39 13.50 -2.10
CA ARG A 76 4.06 14.93 -2.11
C ARG A 76 3.15 15.31 -0.95
N GLN A 77 2.18 14.45 -0.62
CA GLN A 77 1.27 14.70 0.50
C GLN A 77 1.90 14.34 1.85
N LEU A 78 2.77 13.35 1.85
CA LEU A 78 3.40 12.80 3.05
C LEU A 78 4.92 12.73 2.85
N PRO A 79 5.63 13.85 3.01
CA PRO A 79 7.07 13.88 2.68
C PRO A 79 7.93 12.90 3.48
N ALA A 80 7.47 12.47 4.64
CA ALA A 80 8.19 11.50 5.46
C ALA A 80 7.86 10.05 5.10
N ALA A 81 6.99 9.81 4.13
CA ALA A 81 6.58 8.45 3.76
C ALA A 81 7.76 7.64 3.24
N LYS A 82 7.80 6.36 3.64
CA LYS A 82 8.81 5.41 3.18
C LYS A 82 8.13 4.47 2.19
N ILE A 83 8.39 4.65 0.91
CA ILE A 83 7.74 3.88 -0.15
C ILE A 83 8.80 3.37 -1.12
N GLU A 84 8.80 2.05 -1.32
CA GLU A 84 9.59 1.38 -2.33
C GLU A 84 8.66 0.88 -3.43
N MET A 85 9.16 0.77 -4.65
CA MET A 85 8.38 0.26 -5.77
C MET A 85 9.16 -0.87 -6.44
N LEU A 86 8.51 -2.02 -6.61
CA LEU A 86 9.09 -3.18 -7.27
C LEU A 86 8.14 -3.67 -8.36
N ASP A 87 8.71 -4.18 -9.45
CA ASP A 87 7.93 -4.76 -10.53
C ASP A 87 7.26 -6.05 -10.07
N LEU A 88 5.99 -6.19 -10.37
CA LEU A 88 5.24 -7.40 -10.06
C LEU A 88 4.11 -7.60 -11.06
N ASP A 89 4.14 -8.72 -11.78
CA ASP A 89 3.05 -9.20 -12.61
C ASP A 89 2.61 -10.56 -12.09
N LEU A 90 1.47 -10.59 -11.41
CA LEU A 90 0.97 -11.81 -10.76
C LEU A 90 0.60 -12.91 -11.76
N SER A 91 0.44 -12.57 -13.04
CA SER A 91 0.16 -13.57 -14.07
C SER A 91 1.39 -14.35 -14.51
N LEU A 92 2.59 -13.92 -14.11
CA LEU A 92 3.85 -14.54 -14.49
C LEU A 92 4.61 -15.03 -13.26
N MET A 93 4.83 -16.35 -13.18
CA MET A 93 5.55 -16.93 -12.06
C MET A 93 6.98 -16.39 -11.95
N SER A 94 7.64 -16.14 -13.07
CA SER A 94 9.00 -15.57 -13.08
C SER A 94 9.02 -14.18 -12.46
N SER A 95 7.97 -13.38 -12.70
CA SER A 95 7.85 -12.05 -12.11
C SER A 95 7.65 -12.14 -10.59
N VAL A 96 6.82 -13.08 -10.14
CA VAL A 96 6.59 -13.30 -8.71
C VAL A 96 7.89 -13.68 -8.00
N ARG A 97 8.67 -14.58 -8.59
CA ARG A 97 9.97 -14.98 -8.02
C ARG A 97 10.94 -13.80 -7.96
N ARG A 98 11.01 -13.02 -9.02
CA ARG A 98 11.89 -11.85 -9.06
C ARG A 98 11.48 -10.81 -8.03
N PHE A 99 10.17 -10.62 -7.87
CA PHE A 99 9.66 -9.72 -6.84
C PHE A 99 10.12 -10.20 -5.45
N ALA A 100 9.97 -11.48 -5.16
CA ALA A 100 10.38 -12.04 -3.88
C ALA A 100 11.89 -11.85 -3.64
N GLU A 101 12.71 -12.09 -4.65
CA GLU A 101 14.15 -11.89 -4.55
C GLU A 101 14.48 -10.42 -4.29
N ASN A 102 13.84 -9.52 -5.03
CA ASN A 102 14.06 -8.08 -4.87
C ASN A 102 13.58 -7.59 -3.50
N PHE A 103 12.47 -8.12 -3.02
CA PHE A 103 11.99 -7.78 -1.68
C PHE A 103 12.97 -8.26 -0.61
N ASN A 104 13.47 -9.49 -0.75
CA ASN A 104 14.45 -10.02 0.20
C ASN A 104 15.73 -9.20 0.21
N ALA A 105 16.12 -8.66 -0.94
CA ALA A 105 17.32 -7.81 -1.03
C ALA A 105 17.18 -6.49 -0.28
N LEU A 106 15.96 -6.06 0.02
CA LEU A 106 15.73 -4.86 0.82
C LEU A 106 16.00 -5.10 2.32
N ASN A 107 16.11 -6.34 2.73
CA ASN A 107 16.33 -6.72 4.15
C ASN A 107 15.24 -6.19 5.07
N LEU A 108 14.01 -6.16 4.59
CA LEU A 108 12.85 -5.72 5.36
C LEU A 108 12.03 -6.92 5.79
N PRO A 109 11.47 -6.90 7.01
CA PRO A 109 10.52 -7.94 7.40
C PRO A 109 9.20 -7.76 6.65
N LEU A 110 8.48 -8.84 6.40
CA LEU A 110 7.12 -8.75 5.87
C LEU A 110 6.14 -8.88 7.02
N ASN A 111 5.42 -7.83 7.31
CA ASN A 111 4.42 -7.79 8.38
C ASN A 111 2.99 -7.89 7.84
N ILE A 112 2.73 -7.23 6.71
CA ILE A 112 1.39 -7.17 6.12
C ILE A 112 1.49 -7.37 4.62
N LEU A 113 0.62 -8.22 4.07
CA LEU A 113 0.50 -8.44 2.64
C LEU A 113 -0.94 -8.16 2.21
N VAL A 114 -1.09 -7.25 1.26
CA VAL A 114 -2.41 -6.86 0.75
C VAL A 114 -2.57 -7.18 -0.72
#